data_4b0a8b85547b3a146ae2492e0ceabea2
#
_entry.id   4b0a8b85547b3a146ae2492e0ceabea2
#
_cell.length_a   1.000
_cell.length_b   1.000
_cell.length_c   1.000
_cell.angle_alpha   90.00
_cell.angle_beta   90.00
_cell.angle_gamma   90.00
#
_symmetry.space_group_name_H-M   'P 1'
#
loop_
_entity.id
_entity.type
_entity.pdbx_description
1 polymer ?
#
loop_
_entity_poly.entity_id
_entity_poly.type
_entity_poly.pdbx_seq_one_letter_code
_entity_poly.pdbx_strand_id
1 'polypeptide(L)'
;MRHLSVIGLGAMGVALATTLLKAGHPVTVWNRRAAKAAPLQALGATLAPSVGAAIAASDITLVCVDNYAVSQLLLDEASDAVAGKLLVQLSTGSPQGARALESWSHARGARYLDGAIMTFPAQIGTSDATIICSGASAAFSEAEPVLSLLAPTLDHVAEAVGAAAAQDCAAFAYFAGGLLGALHGALICEAEGLPVAKVCARFSELSPILGGCVAHLGKTLASGDFDHPGASLKTWSAYISRLAGHATDAGIDSRFPRFAADLFEEGVAQGFGQQEVSALIKVLRARNGAAQ
;
A
#
# COMPACT_ATOMS: atom_id res chain seq x y z
N MET A 1 26.45 4.64 -14.44
CA MET A 1 25.96 3.37 -13.86
C MET A 1 26.38 3.31 -12.40
N ARG A 2 25.45 2.95 -11.49
CA ARG A 2 25.73 2.76 -10.05
C ARG A 2 25.60 1.29 -9.73
N HIS A 3 26.40 0.77 -8.83
CA HIS A 3 26.22 -0.55 -8.26
C HIS A 3 25.07 -0.50 -7.25
N LEU A 4 24.12 -1.40 -7.35
CA LEU A 4 22.90 -1.45 -6.52
C LEU A 4 22.76 -2.80 -5.86
N SER A 5 22.15 -2.82 -4.69
CA SER A 5 21.83 -4.07 -4.00
C SER A 5 20.33 -4.23 -3.82
N VAL A 6 19.82 -5.45 -3.97
CA VAL A 6 18.42 -5.78 -3.73
C VAL A 6 18.35 -6.94 -2.73
N ILE A 7 17.75 -6.67 -1.56
CA ILE A 7 17.51 -7.63 -0.50
C ILE A 7 16.06 -8.08 -0.54
N GLY A 8 15.84 -9.38 -0.71
CA GLY A 8 14.52 -9.98 -0.87
C GLY A 8 14.17 -10.24 -2.33
N LEU A 9 13.97 -11.52 -2.67
CA LEU A 9 13.63 -11.99 -4.02
C LEU A 9 12.27 -12.69 -4.02
N GLY A 10 11.27 -11.99 -3.49
CA GLY A 10 9.87 -12.23 -3.77
C GLY A 10 9.53 -11.80 -5.20
N ALA A 11 8.27 -11.92 -5.63
CA ALA A 11 7.85 -11.50 -6.97
C ALA A 11 8.25 -10.05 -7.26
N MET A 12 8.05 -9.15 -6.28
CA MET A 12 8.39 -7.72 -6.41
C MET A 12 9.91 -7.51 -6.47
N GLY A 13 10.69 -8.09 -5.55
CA GLY A 13 12.14 -7.92 -5.55
C GLY A 13 12.82 -8.47 -6.81
N VAL A 14 12.29 -9.56 -7.39
CA VAL A 14 12.75 -10.08 -8.70
C VAL A 14 12.44 -9.07 -9.81
N ALA A 15 11.26 -8.44 -9.81
CA ALA A 15 10.91 -7.42 -10.79
C ALA A 15 11.83 -6.20 -10.71
N LEU A 16 12.07 -5.69 -9.48
CA LEU A 16 13.00 -4.59 -9.22
C LEU A 16 14.41 -4.91 -9.77
N ALA A 17 15.00 -6.03 -9.33
CA ALA A 17 16.33 -6.44 -9.75
C ALA A 17 16.44 -6.64 -11.28
N THR A 18 15.41 -7.25 -11.89
CA THR A 18 15.38 -7.47 -13.34
C THR A 18 15.36 -6.16 -14.11
N THR A 19 14.57 -5.19 -13.68
CA THR A 19 14.47 -3.86 -14.33
C THR A 19 15.80 -3.12 -14.24
N LEU A 20 16.46 -3.14 -13.08
CA LEU A 20 17.76 -2.51 -12.89
C LEU A 20 18.86 -3.16 -13.74
N LEU A 21 18.88 -4.50 -13.83
CA LEU A 21 19.81 -5.24 -14.70
C LEU A 21 19.61 -4.88 -16.18
N LYS A 22 18.35 -4.83 -16.63
CA LYS A 22 17.99 -4.43 -18.01
C LYS A 22 18.38 -2.97 -18.31
N ALA A 23 18.37 -2.10 -17.32
CA ALA A 23 18.85 -0.72 -17.44
C ALA A 23 20.40 -0.63 -17.42
N GLY A 24 21.12 -1.75 -17.32
CA GLY A 24 22.58 -1.83 -17.38
C GLY A 24 23.29 -1.61 -16.05
N HIS A 25 22.57 -1.59 -14.92
CA HIS A 25 23.20 -1.45 -13.61
C HIS A 25 23.83 -2.77 -13.15
N PRO A 26 25.04 -2.77 -12.55
CA PRO A 26 25.51 -3.89 -11.77
C PRO A 26 24.61 -4.07 -10.54
N VAL A 27 24.04 -5.27 -10.36
CA VAL A 27 23.13 -5.56 -9.26
C VAL A 27 23.63 -6.72 -8.43
N THR A 28 23.81 -6.51 -7.12
CA THR A 28 24.02 -7.56 -6.14
C THR A 28 22.68 -7.91 -5.53
N VAL A 29 22.37 -9.20 -5.43
CA VAL A 29 21.09 -9.66 -4.86
C VAL A 29 21.34 -10.56 -3.66
N TRP A 30 20.42 -10.53 -2.72
CA TRP A 30 20.41 -11.48 -1.61
C TRP A 30 18.99 -11.94 -1.29
N ASN A 31 18.87 -13.21 -0.95
CA ASN A 31 17.63 -13.78 -0.44
C ASN A 31 17.93 -14.98 0.47
N ARG A 32 17.15 -15.18 1.52
CA ARG A 32 17.27 -16.31 2.45
C ARG A 32 17.34 -17.68 1.72
N ARG A 33 16.54 -17.85 0.67
CA ARG A 33 16.62 -19.00 -0.25
C ARG A 33 17.44 -18.59 -1.46
N ALA A 34 18.73 -18.91 -1.47
CA ALA A 34 19.68 -18.54 -2.52
C ALA A 34 19.25 -18.98 -3.93
N ALA A 35 18.56 -20.12 -4.05
CA ALA A 35 18.06 -20.63 -5.33
C ALA A 35 17.12 -19.66 -6.06
N LYS A 36 16.47 -18.72 -5.37
CA LYS A 36 15.64 -17.69 -6.00
C LYS A 36 16.45 -16.68 -6.84
N ALA A 37 17.76 -16.61 -6.64
CA ALA A 37 18.63 -15.72 -7.41
C ALA A 37 19.00 -16.27 -8.79
N ALA A 38 18.83 -17.57 -9.04
CA ALA A 38 19.28 -18.20 -10.28
C ALA A 38 18.81 -17.51 -11.58
N PRO A 39 17.53 -17.10 -11.73
CA PRO A 39 17.10 -16.35 -12.92
C PRO A 39 17.78 -14.99 -13.07
N LEU A 40 18.10 -14.31 -11.94
CA LEU A 40 18.78 -13.00 -11.94
C LEU A 40 20.26 -13.14 -12.22
N GLN A 41 20.90 -14.21 -11.74
CA GLN A 41 22.31 -14.54 -12.08
C GLN A 41 22.46 -14.80 -13.57
N ALA A 42 21.50 -15.45 -14.21
CA ALA A 42 21.46 -15.62 -15.66
C ALA A 42 21.37 -14.27 -16.42
N LEU A 43 20.86 -13.22 -15.78
CA LEU A 43 20.80 -11.85 -16.29
C LEU A 43 22.03 -11.00 -15.87
N GLY A 44 23.00 -11.60 -15.16
CA GLY A 44 24.23 -10.92 -14.74
C GLY A 44 24.24 -10.38 -13.29
N ALA A 45 23.25 -10.75 -12.47
CA ALA A 45 23.28 -10.38 -11.04
C ALA A 45 24.36 -11.15 -10.28
N THR A 46 24.97 -10.50 -9.29
CA THR A 46 25.86 -11.15 -8.31
C THR A 46 25.06 -11.59 -7.10
N LEU A 47 25.12 -12.86 -6.72
CA LEU A 47 24.54 -13.37 -5.49
C LEU A 47 25.49 -13.11 -4.32
N ALA A 48 25.05 -12.35 -3.32
CA ALA A 48 25.81 -12.15 -2.08
C ALA A 48 25.64 -13.33 -1.11
N PRO A 49 26.69 -13.68 -0.35
CA PRO A 49 26.62 -14.77 0.62
C PRO A 49 25.86 -14.41 1.90
N SER A 50 25.70 -13.11 2.20
CA SER A 50 24.99 -12.59 3.38
C SER A 50 24.32 -11.25 3.08
N VAL A 51 23.41 -10.80 3.97
CA VAL A 51 22.81 -9.45 3.91
C VAL A 51 23.89 -8.39 4.00
N GLY A 52 24.81 -8.54 4.95
CA GLY A 52 25.92 -7.58 5.13
C GLY A 52 26.80 -7.48 3.87
N ALA A 53 27.11 -8.61 3.22
CA ALA A 53 27.86 -8.59 1.97
C ALA A 53 27.10 -7.91 0.83
N ALA A 54 25.76 -8.07 0.78
CA ALA A 54 24.93 -7.37 -0.19
C ALA A 54 24.95 -5.86 0.05
N ILE A 55 24.79 -5.41 1.30
CA ILE A 55 24.81 -3.97 1.65
C ILE A 55 26.20 -3.37 1.37
N ALA A 56 27.27 -4.06 1.75
CA ALA A 56 28.62 -3.59 1.53
C ALA A 56 28.98 -3.39 0.05
N ALA A 57 28.36 -4.17 -0.85
CA ALA A 57 28.63 -4.16 -2.28
C ALA A 57 28.19 -2.88 -2.99
N SER A 58 27.31 -2.06 -2.42
CA SER A 58 26.76 -0.87 -3.09
C SER A 58 26.53 0.29 -2.12
N ASP A 59 26.32 1.49 -2.64
CA ASP A 59 25.96 2.66 -1.83
C ASP A 59 24.46 2.77 -1.59
N ILE A 60 23.66 2.17 -2.47
CA ILE A 60 22.18 2.14 -2.37
C ILE A 60 21.72 0.70 -2.31
N THR A 61 21.00 0.37 -1.26
CA THR A 61 20.37 -0.95 -1.07
C THR A 61 18.85 -0.82 -1.04
N LEU A 62 18.18 -1.51 -1.95
CA LEU A 62 16.73 -1.66 -1.94
C LEU A 62 16.36 -2.87 -1.07
N VAL A 63 15.54 -2.66 -0.06
CA VAL A 63 15.04 -3.72 0.82
C VAL A 63 13.57 -3.99 0.48
N CYS A 64 13.28 -5.17 -0.04
CA CYS A 64 11.95 -5.59 -0.49
C CYS A 64 11.64 -7.00 -0.01
N VAL A 65 11.31 -7.12 1.27
CA VAL A 65 10.95 -8.37 1.96
C VAL A 65 9.49 -8.32 2.44
N ASP A 66 9.04 -9.33 3.17
CA ASP A 66 7.63 -9.48 3.52
C ASP A 66 7.07 -8.28 4.32
N ASN A 67 7.86 -7.75 5.27
CA ASN A 67 7.44 -6.61 6.11
C ASN A 67 8.65 -5.98 6.85
N TYR A 68 8.40 -4.86 7.55
CA TYR A 68 9.43 -4.12 8.28
C TYR A 68 10.04 -4.91 9.45
N ALA A 69 9.30 -5.81 10.09
CA ALA A 69 9.85 -6.65 11.16
C ALA A 69 10.92 -7.62 10.60
N VAL A 70 10.66 -8.20 9.42
CA VAL A 70 11.67 -9.02 8.72
C VAL A 70 12.84 -8.16 8.26
N SER A 71 12.59 -6.95 7.75
CA SER A 71 13.67 -6.01 7.39
C SER A 71 14.56 -5.71 8.59
N GLN A 72 13.97 -5.41 9.74
CA GLN A 72 14.72 -5.12 10.97
C GLN A 72 15.64 -6.27 11.36
N LEU A 73 15.12 -7.50 11.39
CA LEU A 73 15.92 -8.70 11.72
C LEU A 73 17.13 -8.86 10.78
N LEU A 74 16.93 -8.69 9.48
CA LEU A 74 17.99 -8.80 8.49
C LEU A 74 19.03 -7.68 8.59
N LEU A 75 18.58 -6.47 8.89
CA LEU A 75 19.46 -5.33 9.07
C LEU A 75 20.24 -5.39 10.39
N ASP A 76 19.66 -5.96 11.44
CA ASP A 76 20.36 -6.21 12.71
C ASP A 76 21.55 -7.17 12.52
N GLU A 77 21.39 -8.24 11.71
CA GLU A 77 22.47 -9.16 11.34
C GLU A 77 23.59 -8.49 10.50
N ALA A 78 23.29 -7.36 9.88
CA ALA A 78 24.17 -6.64 8.98
C ALA A 78 24.57 -5.23 9.50
N SER A 79 24.40 -4.99 10.79
CA SER A 79 24.54 -3.66 11.40
C SER A 79 25.87 -2.97 11.11
N ASP A 80 26.97 -3.74 10.99
CA ASP A 80 28.31 -3.22 10.71
C ASP A 80 28.53 -2.79 9.24
N ALA A 81 27.63 -3.21 8.34
CA ALA A 81 27.75 -2.95 6.91
C ALA A 81 26.99 -1.69 6.43
N VAL A 82 26.14 -1.10 7.29
CA VAL A 82 25.20 -0.04 6.86
C VAL A 82 25.78 1.37 6.91
N ALA A 83 26.86 1.60 7.64
CA ALA A 83 27.43 2.93 7.81
C ALA A 83 27.76 3.59 6.44
N GLY A 84 27.32 4.84 6.26
CA GLY A 84 27.48 5.59 5.01
C GLY A 84 26.58 5.15 3.85
N LYS A 85 25.79 4.09 3.99
CA LYS A 85 24.91 3.57 2.95
C LYS A 85 23.54 4.26 2.95
N LEU A 86 22.85 4.22 1.81
CA LEU A 86 21.44 4.57 1.70
C LEU A 86 20.60 3.30 1.66
N LEU A 87 19.75 3.13 2.66
CA LEU A 87 18.76 2.06 2.72
C LEU A 87 17.43 2.59 2.20
N VAL A 88 16.96 2.05 1.09
CA VAL A 88 15.65 2.35 0.51
C VAL A 88 14.71 1.21 0.86
N GLN A 89 13.80 1.46 1.77
CA GLN A 89 12.85 0.47 2.28
C GLN A 89 11.61 0.42 1.38
N LEU A 90 11.39 -0.71 0.73
CA LEU A 90 10.27 -0.95 -0.18
C LEU A 90 9.43 -2.16 0.23
N SER A 91 9.56 -2.59 1.50
CA SER A 91 8.67 -3.60 2.08
C SER A 91 7.41 -2.92 2.61
N THR A 92 6.35 -3.70 2.80
CA THR A 92 5.12 -3.20 3.42
C THR A 92 5.26 -3.12 4.95
N GLY A 93 4.78 -2.02 5.53
CA GLY A 93 4.81 -1.85 6.98
C GLY A 93 3.99 -0.66 7.49
N SER A 94 4.05 -0.43 8.80
CA SER A 94 3.33 0.67 9.44
C SER A 94 4.19 1.95 9.49
N PRO A 95 3.56 3.14 9.60
CA PRO A 95 4.29 4.39 9.81
C PRO A 95 5.21 4.38 11.03
N GLN A 96 4.81 3.68 12.10
CA GLN A 96 5.68 3.53 13.28
C GLN A 96 6.90 2.66 12.97
N GLY A 97 6.71 1.56 12.22
CA GLY A 97 7.81 0.70 11.78
C GLY A 97 8.81 1.45 10.90
N ALA A 98 8.33 2.30 9.99
CA ALA A 98 9.18 3.15 9.15
C ALA A 98 10.05 4.09 9.99
N ARG A 99 9.46 4.80 10.97
CA ARG A 99 10.20 5.68 11.89
C ARG A 99 11.19 4.93 12.77
N ALA A 100 10.85 3.72 13.21
CA ALA A 100 11.77 2.87 13.98
C ALA A 100 12.99 2.47 13.14
N LEU A 101 12.80 2.06 11.89
CA LEU A 101 13.89 1.72 10.95
C LEU A 101 14.74 2.94 10.58
N GLU A 102 14.15 4.12 10.41
CA GLU A 102 14.90 5.36 10.22
C GLU A 102 15.82 5.64 11.42
N SER A 103 15.26 5.62 12.63
CA SER A 103 16.02 5.87 13.86
C SER A 103 17.15 4.86 14.02
N TRP A 104 16.87 3.58 13.73
CA TRP A 104 17.85 2.49 13.75
C TRP A 104 18.99 2.75 12.76
N SER A 105 18.64 3.18 11.53
CA SER A 105 19.59 3.47 10.45
C SER A 105 20.50 4.64 10.81
N HIS A 106 19.91 5.75 11.26
CA HIS A 106 20.64 6.95 11.65
C HIS A 106 21.60 6.69 12.82
N ALA A 107 21.19 5.91 13.81
CA ALA A 107 22.05 5.52 14.94
C ALA A 107 23.30 4.73 14.50
N ARG A 108 23.30 4.18 13.27
CA ARG A 108 24.42 3.43 12.68
C ARG A 108 25.11 4.16 11.54
N GLY A 109 24.81 5.46 11.36
CA GLY A 109 25.41 6.28 10.32
C GLY A 109 24.92 5.96 8.91
N ALA A 110 23.80 5.26 8.77
CA ALA A 110 23.14 5.04 7.49
C ALA A 110 22.11 6.13 7.20
N ARG A 111 21.86 6.40 5.92
CA ARG A 111 20.73 7.20 5.45
C ARG A 111 19.56 6.27 5.16
N TYR A 112 18.36 6.78 5.30
CA TYR A 112 17.13 5.99 5.15
C TYR A 112 16.12 6.74 4.29
N LEU A 113 15.46 6.01 3.40
CA LEU A 113 14.32 6.47 2.62
C LEU A 113 13.23 5.40 2.70
N ASP A 114 12.05 5.80 3.16
CA ASP A 114 10.87 4.95 3.18
C ASP A 114 10.13 5.07 1.85
N GLY A 115 9.66 3.95 1.31
CA GLY A 115 8.93 3.94 0.06
C GLY A 115 7.86 2.85 0.01
N ALA A 116 6.79 3.14 -0.71
CA ALA A 116 5.72 2.20 -0.98
C ALA A 116 5.54 2.03 -2.49
N ILE A 117 5.48 0.77 -2.93
CA ILE A 117 5.26 0.41 -4.32
C ILE A 117 3.76 0.26 -4.54
N MET A 118 3.15 1.25 -5.22
CA MET A 118 1.71 1.34 -5.45
C MET A 118 1.29 0.59 -6.73
N THR A 119 1.96 -0.52 -7.06
CA THR A 119 1.76 -1.24 -8.31
C THR A 119 2.08 -2.72 -8.15
N PHE A 120 1.68 -3.54 -9.13
CA PHE A 120 1.98 -4.98 -9.15
C PHE A 120 3.35 -5.27 -9.79
N PRO A 121 4.00 -6.43 -9.48
CA PRO A 121 5.32 -6.76 -10.00
C PRO A 121 5.45 -6.69 -11.53
N ALA A 122 4.39 -7.05 -12.27
CA ALA A 122 4.40 -7.03 -13.73
C ALA A 122 4.45 -5.60 -14.33
N GLN A 123 4.14 -4.57 -13.53
CA GLN A 123 4.12 -3.17 -13.98
C GLN A 123 5.44 -2.45 -13.69
N ILE A 124 6.34 -3.02 -12.86
CA ILE A 124 7.64 -2.39 -12.56
C ILE A 124 8.42 -2.15 -13.85
N GLY A 125 8.87 -0.90 -14.03
CA GLY A 125 9.57 -0.43 -15.23
C GLY A 125 8.65 -0.11 -16.41
N THR A 126 7.33 -0.11 -16.24
CA THR A 126 6.36 0.34 -17.24
C THR A 126 5.77 1.71 -16.87
N SER A 127 5.05 2.35 -17.80
CA SER A 127 4.37 3.63 -17.58
C SER A 127 3.36 3.62 -16.43
N ASP A 128 2.87 2.45 -16.04
CA ASP A 128 1.83 2.28 -15.02
C ASP A 128 2.40 2.12 -13.60
N ALA A 129 3.73 2.07 -13.48
CA ALA A 129 4.37 1.90 -12.19
C ALA A 129 4.38 3.22 -11.39
N THR A 130 4.03 3.11 -10.13
CA THR A 130 4.07 4.22 -9.17
C THR A 130 4.81 3.79 -7.91
N ILE A 131 5.74 4.62 -7.46
CA ILE A 131 6.39 4.52 -6.15
C ILE A 131 6.23 5.87 -5.44
N ILE A 132 5.82 5.83 -4.19
CA ILE A 132 5.79 7.01 -3.32
C ILE A 132 6.89 6.87 -2.26
N CYS A 133 7.56 7.96 -1.93
CA CYS A 133 8.67 7.98 -0.97
C CYS A 133 8.46 9.03 0.11
N SER A 134 8.97 8.75 1.31
CA SER A 134 9.09 9.74 2.38
C SER A 134 10.42 9.59 3.12
N GLY A 135 10.97 10.72 3.57
CA GLY A 135 12.29 10.82 4.18
C GLY A 135 13.02 12.07 3.74
N ALA A 136 14.24 12.28 4.21
CA ALA A 136 15.01 13.48 3.91
C ALA A 136 15.15 13.70 2.39
N SER A 137 14.91 14.93 1.92
CA SER A 137 15.02 15.33 0.50
C SER A 137 16.36 14.93 -0.13
N ALA A 138 17.45 14.98 0.63
CA ALA A 138 18.77 14.55 0.15
C ALA A 138 18.82 13.04 -0.14
N ALA A 139 18.18 12.20 0.70
CA ALA A 139 18.11 10.75 0.48
C ALA A 139 17.23 10.43 -0.73
N PHE A 140 16.11 11.14 -0.89
CA PHE A 140 15.26 11.01 -2.06
C PHE A 140 16.02 11.38 -3.34
N SER A 141 16.65 12.57 -3.41
CA SER A 141 17.40 13.02 -4.60
C SER A 141 18.54 12.07 -4.98
N GLU A 142 19.14 11.37 -4.02
CA GLU A 142 20.16 10.36 -4.29
C GLU A 142 19.55 9.08 -4.89
N ALA A 143 18.38 8.66 -4.42
CA ALA A 143 17.67 7.45 -4.88
C ALA A 143 16.88 7.68 -6.17
N GLU A 144 16.43 8.90 -6.44
CA GLU A 144 15.55 9.27 -7.54
C GLU A 144 15.99 8.73 -8.92
N PRO A 145 17.27 8.84 -9.34
CA PRO A 145 17.70 8.32 -10.63
C PRO A 145 17.56 6.80 -10.77
N VAL A 146 17.55 6.08 -9.64
CA VAL A 146 17.37 4.62 -9.60
C VAL A 146 15.87 4.28 -9.54
N LEU A 147 15.12 4.95 -8.69
CA LEU A 147 13.70 4.68 -8.49
C LEU A 147 12.87 5.05 -9.73
N SER A 148 13.24 6.10 -10.46
CA SER A 148 12.59 6.49 -11.72
C SER A 148 12.70 5.43 -12.82
N LEU A 149 13.71 4.55 -12.78
CA LEU A 149 13.80 3.41 -13.68
C LEU A 149 12.76 2.32 -13.35
N LEU A 150 12.39 2.24 -12.07
CA LEU A 150 11.43 1.25 -11.56
C LEU A 150 9.99 1.73 -11.73
N ALA A 151 9.76 3.03 -11.53
CA ALA A 151 8.45 3.67 -11.62
C ALA A 151 8.60 5.10 -12.16
N PRO A 152 8.10 5.38 -13.39
CA PRO A 152 8.09 6.73 -13.94
C PRO A 152 7.27 7.71 -13.11
N THR A 153 6.19 7.24 -12.46
CA THR A 153 5.48 8.03 -11.44
C THR A 153 6.16 7.81 -10.10
N LEU A 154 6.96 8.80 -9.69
CA LEU A 154 7.73 8.77 -8.46
C LEU A 154 7.46 10.06 -7.67
N ASP A 155 6.84 9.92 -6.50
CA ASP A 155 6.44 11.05 -5.66
C ASP A 155 7.19 11.07 -4.33
N HIS A 156 7.82 12.20 -4.00
CA HIS A 156 8.34 12.49 -2.66
C HIS A 156 7.23 13.18 -1.83
N VAL A 157 6.48 12.38 -1.07
CA VAL A 157 5.24 12.85 -0.42
C VAL A 157 5.47 13.63 0.86
N ALA A 158 6.63 13.46 1.53
CA ALA A 158 7.00 14.20 2.72
C ALA A 158 8.45 13.94 3.14
N GLU A 159 9.06 14.89 3.86
CA GLU A 159 10.33 14.66 4.54
C GLU A 159 10.18 13.80 5.80
N ALA A 160 9.03 13.82 6.43
CA ALA A 160 8.74 12.99 7.61
C ALA A 160 8.56 11.53 7.19
N VAL A 161 9.46 10.66 7.63
CA VAL A 161 9.39 9.21 7.40
C VAL A 161 8.10 8.63 7.98
N GLY A 162 7.53 7.67 7.25
CA GLY A 162 6.25 7.05 7.56
C GLY A 162 5.06 7.64 6.80
N ALA A 163 5.22 8.74 6.07
CA ALA A 163 4.14 9.28 5.23
C ALA A 163 3.83 8.35 4.04
N ALA A 164 4.86 7.77 3.41
CA ALA A 164 4.68 6.77 2.36
C ALA A 164 3.97 5.52 2.90
N ALA A 165 4.43 4.98 4.04
CA ALA A 165 3.79 3.83 4.70
C ALA A 165 2.34 4.14 5.13
N ALA A 166 2.03 5.37 5.54
CA ALA A 166 0.66 5.77 5.88
C ALA A 166 -0.25 5.76 4.65
N GLN A 167 0.22 6.26 3.50
CA GLN A 167 -0.53 6.22 2.25
C GLN A 167 -0.72 4.80 1.73
N ASP A 168 0.30 3.93 1.88
CA ASP A 168 0.21 2.51 1.54
C ASP A 168 -0.86 1.80 2.39
N CYS A 169 -0.84 1.99 3.71
CA CYS A 169 -1.89 1.47 4.61
C CYS A 169 -3.29 1.97 4.22
N ALA A 170 -3.42 3.25 3.87
CA ALA A 170 -4.69 3.83 3.44
C ALA A 170 -5.18 3.22 2.11
N ALA A 171 -4.27 3.02 1.14
CA ALA A 171 -4.59 2.36 -0.12
C ALA A 171 -5.05 0.91 0.10
N PHE A 172 -4.38 0.14 0.96
CA PHE A 172 -4.82 -1.22 1.30
C PHE A 172 -6.17 -1.25 1.98
N ALA A 173 -6.48 -0.28 2.87
CA ALA A 173 -7.80 -0.17 3.48
C ALA A 173 -8.89 0.09 2.43
N TYR A 174 -8.61 0.98 1.47
CA TYR A 174 -9.51 1.25 0.34
C TYR A 174 -9.74 0.01 -0.54
N PHE A 175 -8.66 -0.68 -0.93
CA PHE A 175 -8.76 -1.91 -1.71
C PHE A 175 -9.50 -3.02 -0.97
N ALA A 176 -9.24 -3.21 0.33
CA ALA A 176 -9.92 -4.21 1.13
C ALA A 176 -11.44 -3.96 1.17
N GLY A 177 -11.86 -2.71 1.38
CA GLY A 177 -13.28 -2.34 1.36
C GLY A 177 -13.93 -2.61 -0.01
N GLY A 178 -13.28 -2.20 -1.09
CA GLY A 178 -13.76 -2.42 -2.46
C GLY A 178 -13.86 -3.90 -2.84
N LEU A 179 -12.85 -4.69 -2.51
CA LEU A 179 -12.83 -6.13 -2.78
C LEU A 179 -13.87 -6.89 -1.96
N LEU A 180 -14.03 -6.55 -0.66
CA LEU A 180 -15.07 -7.17 0.17
C LEU A 180 -16.46 -6.86 -0.37
N GLY A 181 -16.71 -5.62 -0.82
CA GLY A 181 -17.95 -5.24 -1.49
C GLY A 181 -18.19 -6.02 -2.78
N ALA A 182 -17.18 -6.16 -3.62
CA ALA A 182 -17.28 -6.93 -4.87
C ALA A 182 -17.52 -8.42 -4.61
N LEU A 183 -16.83 -9.03 -3.64
CA LEU A 183 -17.03 -10.43 -3.26
C LEU A 183 -18.44 -10.67 -2.70
N HIS A 184 -18.95 -9.76 -1.85
CA HIS A 184 -20.31 -9.86 -1.36
C HIS A 184 -21.34 -9.70 -2.49
N GLY A 185 -21.13 -8.77 -3.43
CA GLY A 185 -21.94 -8.62 -4.63
C GLY A 185 -21.94 -9.89 -5.51
N ALA A 186 -20.79 -10.59 -5.59
CA ALA A 186 -20.71 -11.88 -6.28
C ALA A 186 -21.59 -12.94 -5.59
N LEU A 187 -21.56 -13.04 -4.25
CA LEU A 187 -22.42 -13.97 -3.48
C LEU A 187 -23.91 -13.71 -3.73
N ILE A 188 -24.34 -12.44 -3.77
CA ILE A 188 -25.72 -12.07 -4.11
C ILE A 188 -26.10 -12.63 -5.48
N CYS A 189 -25.21 -12.44 -6.47
CA CYS A 189 -25.48 -12.87 -7.83
C CYS A 189 -25.49 -14.40 -7.97
N GLU A 190 -24.64 -15.10 -7.25
CA GLU A 190 -24.66 -16.58 -7.18
C GLU A 190 -25.98 -17.09 -6.60
N ALA A 191 -26.47 -16.50 -5.51
CA ALA A 191 -27.73 -16.86 -4.89
C ALA A 191 -28.93 -16.69 -5.84
N GLU A 192 -28.88 -15.70 -6.73
CA GLU A 192 -29.90 -15.42 -7.74
C GLU A 192 -29.63 -16.15 -9.09
N GLY A 193 -28.63 -17.04 -9.16
CA GLY A 193 -28.31 -17.80 -10.37
C GLY A 193 -27.70 -16.94 -11.51
N LEU A 194 -27.16 -15.77 -11.22
CA LEU A 194 -26.55 -14.87 -12.21
C LEU A 194 -25.10 -15.23 -12.49
N PRO A 195 -24.61 -15.05 -13.74
CA PRO A 195 -23.23 -15.38 -14.10
C PRO A 195 -22.23 -14.36 -13.52
N VAL A 196 -21.53 -14.76 -12.44
CA VAL A 196 -20.60 -13.92 -11.65
C VAL A 196 -19.59 -13.19 -12.52
N ALA A 197 -19.00 -13.83 -13.54
CA ALA A 197 -18.01 -13.20 -14.41
C ALA A 197 -18.57 -11.95 -15.11
N LYS A 198 -19.85 -11.99 -15.57
CA LYS A 198 -20.49 -10.82 -16.18
C LYS A 198 -20.77 -9.71 -15.18
N VAL A 199 -21.10 -10.10 -13.94
CA VAL A 199 -21.35 -9.13 -12.87
C VAL A 199 -20.05 -8.43 -12.45
N CYS A 200 -18.96 -9.17 -12.28
CA CYS A 200 -17.65 -8.59 -11.97
C CYS A 200 -17.15 -7.66 -13.10
N ALA A 201 -17.39 -8.00 -14.38
CA ALA A 201 -17.12 -7.09 -15.49
C ALA A 201 -17.93 -5.78 -15.36
N ARG A 202 -19.21 -5.86 -14.97
CA ARG A 202 -20.05 -4.69 -14.71
C ARG A 202 -19.51 -3.84 -13.55
N PHE A 203 -19.00 -4.45 -12.46
CA PHE A 203 -18.37 -3.70 -11.38
C PHE A 203 -17.12 -2.94 -11.85
N SER A 204 -16.33 -3.53 -12.75
CA SER A 204 -15.21 -2.84 -13.36
C SER A 204 -15.64 -1.60 -14.16
N GLU A 205 -16.74 -1.70 -14.92
CA GLU A 205 -17.34 -0.56 -15.65
C GLU A 205 -17.86 0.54 -14.71
N LEU A 206 -18.31 0.19 -13.49
CA LEU A 206 -18.79 1.13 -12.48
C LEU A 206 -17.66 1.76 -11.64
N SER A 207 -16.43 1.24 -11.70
CA SER A 207 -15.30 1.71 -10.89
C SER A 207 -15.02 3.22 -11.05
N PRO A 208 -15.15 3.86 -12.23
CA PRO A 208 -14.98 5.30 -12.37
C PRO A 208 -15.99 6.12 -11.54
N ILE A 209 -17.22 5.61 -11.34
CA ILE A 209 -18.23 6.26 -10.49
C ILE A 209 -17.77 6.25 -9.05
N LEU A 210 -17.30 5.09 -8.55
CA LEU A 210 -16.74 4.98 -7.20
C LEU A 210 -15.53 5.92 -7.02
N GLY A 211 -14.64 5.98 -8.01
CA GLY A 211 -13.51 6.91 -8.01
C GLY A 211 -13.95 8.37 -7.89
N GLY A 212 -15.01 8.77 -8.60
CA GLY A 212 -15.63 10.08 -8.48
C GLY A 212 -16.18 10.37 -7.08
N CYS A 213 -16.84 9.38 -6.45
CA CYS A 213 -17.32 9.49 -5.08
C CYS A 213 -16.16 9.67 -4.08
N VAL A 214 -15.07 8.94 -4.24
CA VAL A 214 -13.88 9.05 -3.38
C VAL A 214 -13.20 10.42 -3.55
N ALA A 215 -13.09 10.93 -4.77
CA ALA A 215 -12.56 12.27 -5.01
C ALA A 215 -13.42 13.38 -4.38
N HIS A 216 -14.75 13.22 -4.44
CA HIS A 216 -15.70 14.12 -3.76
C HIS A 216 -15.58 14.05 -2.24
N LEU A 217 -15.51 12.84 -1.68
CA LEU A 217 -15.27 12.61 -0.25
C LEU A 217 -14.03 13.36 0.23
N GLY A 218 -12.93 13.31 -0.51
CA GLY A 218 -11.71 14.05 -0.17
C GLY A 218 -11.93 15.56 -0.08
N LYS A 219 -12.70 16.16 -1.00
CA LYS A 219 -13.05 17.58 -0.98
C LYS A 219 -13.92 17.93 0.23
N THR A 220 -14.95 17.13 0.51
CA THR A 220 -15.86 17.32 1.64
C THR A 220 -15.13 17.20 2.98
N LEU A 221 -14.22 16.24 3.12
CA LEU A 221 -13.40 16.09 4.33
C LEU A 221 -12.45 17.28 4.54
N ALA A 222 -11.91 17.84 3.47
CA ALA A 222 -11.01 18.99 3.54
C ALA A 222 -11.76 20.30 3.87
N SER A 223 -12.96 20.51 3.32
CA SER A 223 -13.79 21.69 3.58
C SER A 223 -14.52 21.62 4.91
N GLY A 224 -14.84 20.42 5.40
CA GLY A 224 -15.72 20.22 6.56
C GLY A 224 -17.20 20.53 6.30
N ASP A 225 -17.57 20.78 5.04
CA ASP A 225 -18.96 21.06 4.64
C ASP A 225 -19.65 19.74 4.25
N PHE A 226 -20.56 19.29 5.11
CA PHE A 226 -21.33 18.08 4.94
C PHE A 226 -22.81 18.34 4.62
N ASP A 227 -23.22 19.59 4.47
CA ASP A 227 -24.65 19.97 4.50
C ASP A 227 -25.32 19.98 3.11
N HIS A 228 -24.57 19.68 2.04
CA HIS A 228 -25.08 19.66 0.66
C HIS A 228 -25.04 18.25 0.02
N PRO A 229 -25.80 17.27 0.54
CA PRO A 229 -25.75 15.90 0.06
C PRO A 229 -26.42 15.71 -1.31
N GLY A 230 -25.75 15.03 -2.24
CA GLY A 230 -26.42 14.44 -3.40
C GLY A 230 -27.34 13.28 -2.98
N ALA A 231 -26.87 12.45 -2.05
CA ALA A 231 -27.67 11.47 -1.32
C ALA A 231 -27.30 11.53 0.16
N SER A 232 -28.26 11.67 1.05
CA SER A 232 -28.02 11.80 2.49
C SER A 232 -27.54 10.50 3.14
N LEU A 233 -26.87 10.62 4.28
CA LEU A 233 -26.44 9.48 5.08
C LEU A 233 -27.63 8.57 5.44
N LYS A 234 -28.80 9.13 5.73
CA LYS A 234 -30.03 8.37 5.99
C LYS A 234 -30.48 7.54 4.78
N THR A 235 -30.34 8.10 3.57
CA THR A 235 -30.65 7.38 2.32
C THR A 235 -29.71 6.18 2.15
N TRP A 236 -28.43 6.39 2.33
CA TRP A 236 -27.42 5.33 2.29
C TRP A 236 -27.66 4.27 3.36
N SER A 237 -27.94 4.66 4.61
CA SER A 237 -28.27 3.76 5.71
C SER A 237 -29.43 2.82 5.33
N ALA A 238 -30.51 3.38 4.76
CA ALA A 238 -31.65 2.59 4.33
C ALA A 238 -31.33 1.57 3.22
N TYR A 239 -30.39 1.88 2.30
CA TYR A 239 -29.94 0.93 1.28
C TYR A 239 -29.06 -0.17 1.87
N ILE A 240 -28.15 0.17 2.76
CA ILE A 240 -27.22 -0.80 3.36
C ILE A 240 -27.95 -1.74 4.31
N SER A 241 -28.93 -1.25 5.10
CA SER A 241 -29.74 -2.10 5.96
C SER A 241 -30.60 -3.11 5.16
N ARG A 242 -31.13 -2.69 3.99
CA ARG A 242 -31.81 -3.63 3.07
C ARG A 242 -30.85 -4.68 2.49
N LEU A 243 -29.61 -4.30 2.19
CA LEU A 243 -28.59 -5.24 1.73
C LEU A 243 -28.27 -6.30 2.80
N ALA A 244 -28.19 -5.88 4.07
CA ALA A 244 -27.98 -6.79 5.20
C ALA A 244 -29.19 -7.75 5.40
N GLY A 245 -30.41 -7.24 5.22
CA GLY A 245 -31.64 -8.05 5.22
C GLY A 245 -31.65 -9.08 4.11
N HIS A 246 -31.37 -8.66 2.87
CA HIS A 246 -31.29 -9.56 1.71
C HIS A 246 -30.26 -10.69 1.93
N ALA A 247 -29.09 -10.38 2.47
CA ALA A 247 -28.08 -11.41 2.76
C ALA A 247 -28.59 -12.48 3.74
N THR A 248 -29.40 -12.07 4.73
CA THR A 248 -30.02 -12.98 5.67
C THR A 248 -31.10 -13.86 4.97
N ASP A 249 -31.97 -13.27 4.17
CA ASP A 249 -33.06 -13.94 3.47
C ASP A 249 -32.54 -14.95 2.44
N ALA A 250 -31.44 -14.59 1.73
CA ALA A 250 -30.77 -15.44 0.75
C ALA A 250 -29.86 -16.52 1.37
N GLY A 251 -29.66 -16.51 2.71
CA GLY A 251 -28.79 -17.45 3.41
C GLY A 251 -27.30 -17.32 3.08
N ILE A 252 -26.87 -16.13 2.63
CA ILE A 252 -25.45 -15.82 2.33
C ILE A 252 -24.79 -15.08 3.50
N ASP A 253 -23.46 -15.00 3.50
CA ASP A 253 -22.70 -14.35 4.57
C ASP A 253 -23.10 -12.87 4.72
N SER A 254 -23.65 -12.51 5.87
CA SER A 254 -24.15 -11.17 6.18
C SER A 254 -23.19 -10.31 7.00
N ARG A 255 -21.98 -10.79 7.32
CA ARG A 255 -21.03 -10.05 8.20
C ARG A 255 -20.63 -8.70 7.63
N PHE A 256 -20.28 -8.65 6.35
CA PHE A 256 -19.89 -7.40 5.69
C PHE A 256 -21.04 -6.37 5.65
N PRO A 257 -22.23 -6.69 5.11
CA PRO A 257 -23.30 -5.71 5.05
C PRO A 257 -23.87 -5.34 6.44
N ARG A 258 -23.85 -6.24 7.44
CA ARG A 258 -24.24 -5.90 8.82
C ARG A 258 -23.28 -4.90 9.45
N PHE A 259 -21.97 -5.17 9.36
CA PHE A 259 -20.96 -4.21 9.84
C PHE A 259 -21.16 -2.81 9.22
N ALA A 260 -21.40 -2.76 7.91
CA ALA A 260 -21.67 -1.50 7.25
C ALA A 260 -23.00 -0.86 7.74
N ALA A 261 -24.08 -1.64 7.84
CA ALA A 261 -25.38 -1.14 8.31
C ALA A 261 -25.28 -0.54 9.72
N ASP A 262 -24.63 -1.23 10.65
CA ASP A 262 -24.46 -0.76 12.03
C ASP A 262 -23.74 0.61 12.08
N LEU A 263 -22.70 0.82 11.27
CA LEU A 263 -22.00 2.09 11.19
C LEU A 263 -22.88 3.22 10.64
N PHE A 264 -23.64 2.94 9.58
CA PHE A 264 -24.52 3.94 8.98
C PHE A 264 -25.69 4.29 9.90
N GLU A 265 -26.29 3.31 10.57
CA GLU A 265 -27.36 3.51 11.56
C GLU A 265 -26.88 4.31 12.76
N GLU A 266 -25.66 4.05 13.25
CA GLU A 266 -25.02 4.85 14.29
C GLU A 266 -24.88 6.31 13.86
N GLY A 267 -24.46 6.58 12.61
CA GLY A 267 -24.36 7.94 12.08
C GLY A 267 -25.70 8.66 12.02
N VAL A 268 -26.77 7.96 11.66
CA VAL A 268 -28.14 8.49 11.68
C VAL A 268 -28.58 8.80 13.12
N ALA A 269 -28.32 7.86 14.05
CA ALA A 269 -28.70 8.01 15.47
C ALA A 269 -27.96 9.18 16.15
N GLN A 270 -26.72 9.46 15.73
CA GLN A 270 -25.95 10.62 16.21
C GLN A 270 -26.37 11.97 15.57
N GLY A 271 -27.41 11.98 14.74
CA GLY A 271 -27.98 13.18 14.17
C GLY A 271 -27.40 13.61 12.81
N PHE A 272 -26.51 12.80 12.20
CA PHE A 272 -25.89 13.15 10.90
C PHE A 272 -26.72 12.69 9.69
N GLY A 273 -27.93 12.17 9.92
CA GLY A 273 -28.76 11.53 8.89
C GLY A 273 -29.10 12.41 7.67
N GLN A 274 -29.16 13.74 7.83
CA GLN A 274 -29.44 14.67 6.73
C GLN A 274 -28.17 15.16 6.02
N GLN A 275 -27.00 14.83 6.53
CA GLN A 275 -25.73 15.21 5.97
C GLN A 275 -25.28 14.26 4.87
N GLU A 276 -24.23 14.65 4.18
CA GLU A 276 -23.58 13.85 3.14
C GLU A 276 -22.99 12.57 3.73
N VAL A 277 -22.88 11.51 2.91
CA VAL A 277 -22.41 10.17 3.35
C VAL A 277 -21.02 10.22 4.03
N SER A 278 -20.16 11.13 3.63
CA SER A 278 -18.84 11.35 4.23
C SER A 278 -18.90 11.83 5.68
N ALA A 279 -20.08 12.32 6.17
CA ALA A 279 -20.27 12.64 7.58
C ALA A 279 -20.11 11.43 8.52
N LEU A 280 -20.14 10.21 7.98
CA LEU A 280 -19.83 8.97 8.71
C LEU A 280 -18.42 9.02 9.36
N ILE A 281 -17.49 9.81 8.80
CA ILE A 281 -16.17 10.04 9.40
C ILE A 281 -16.26 10.59 10.84
N LYS A 282 -17.32 11.33 11.18
CA LYS A 282 -17.52 11.89 12.52
C LYS A 282 -17.71 10.78 13.56
N VAL A 283 -18.45 9.73 13.20
CA VAL A 283 -18.64 8.52 14.03
C VAL A 283 -17.30 7.81 14.25
N LEU A 284 -16.54 7.62 13.17
CA LEU A 284 -15.23 6.95 13.24
C LEU A 284 -14.22 7.75 14.07
N ARG A 285 -14.21 9.09 13.95
CA ARG A 285 -13.33 9.96 14.73
C ARG A 285 -13.69 10.00 16.22
N ALA A 286 -14.98 9.95 16.57
CA ALA A 286 -15.41 9.94 17.95
C ALA A 286 -14.90 8.71 18.71
N ARG A 287 -14.84 7.56 18.06
CA ARG A 287 -14.28 6.32 18.63
C ARG A 287 -12.77 6.39 18.87
N ASN A 288 -12.02 7.11 18.03
CA ASN A 288 -10.57 7.30 18.21
C ASN A 288 -10.25 8.17 19.44
N GLY A 289 -11.10 9.16 19.77
CA GLY A 289 -10.94 10.00 20.97
C GLY A 289 -11.32 9.30 22.28
N ALA A 290 -12.13 8.25 22.22
CA ALA A 290 -12.51 7.43 23.39
C ALA A 290 -11.47 6.36 23.76
N ALA A 291 -10.46 6.14 22.91
CA ALA A 291 -9.41 5.14 23.10
C ALA A 291 -8.08 5.75 23.63
N GLN A 292 -8.06 7.05 23.94
CA GLN A 292 -6.99 7.76 24.62
C GLN A 292 -7.41 8.14 26.05
#